data_94e30edb00ae2861ac8c7ed1b6b07db0
#
_entry.id   94e30edb00ae2861ac8c7ed1b6b07db0
#
_cell.length_a   1.000
_cell.length_b   1.000
_cell.length_c   1.000
_cell.angle_alpha   90.00
_cell.angle_beta   90.00
_cell.angle_gamma   90.00
#
_symmetry.space_group_name_H-M   'P 1'
#
loop_
_entity.id
_entity.type
_entity.pdbx_description
1 polymer ?
#
loop_
_entity_poly.entity_id
_entity_poly.type
_entity_poly.pdbx_seq_one_letter_code
_entity_poly.pdbx_strand_id
1 'polypeptide(L)'
;MAISGSPKMLAMDIAKSVTNFSAANIKQYTATDLKVIVVNIGIVQREIRGEQIPLDDTMAVKAKNQKLQRLNQALSIIATYAKQHRMNI
;
A
#
# COMPACT_ATOMS: atom_id res chain seq x y z
N MET A 1 -11.23 -0.63 15.27
CA MET A 1 -10.32 -0.44 14.12
C MET A 1 -11.11 -0.01 12.89
N ALA A 2 -10.57 0.94 12.14
CA ALA A 2 -11.20 1.42 10.92
C ALA A 2 -11.00 0.45 9.74
N ILE A 3 -10.09 -0.49 9.86
CA ILE A 3 -9.80 -1.47 8.81
C ILE A 3 -10.89 -2.53 8.80
N SER A 4 -11.60 -2.62 7.67
CA SER A 4 -12.62 -3.64 7.46
C SER A 4 -11.96 -4.83 6.78
N GLY A 5 -12.04 -6.01 7.39
CA GLY A 5 -11.42 -7.22 6.88
C GLY A 5 -9.94 -7.31 7.19
N SER A 6 -9.18 -7.99 6.34
CA SER A 6 -7.74 -8.20 6.55
C SER A 6 -6.91 -6.98 6.12
N PRO A 7 -5.92 -6.55 6.93
CA PRO A 7 -4.99 -5.49 6.51
C PRO A 7 -4.23 -5.85 5.23
N LYS A 8 -3.94 -7.13 5.02
CA LYS A 8 -3.29 -7.59 3.79
C LYS A 8 -4.20 -7.38 2.58
N MET A 9 -5.50 -7.65 2.74
CA MET A 9 -6.48 -7.38 1.68
C MET A 9 -6.52 -5.91 1.31
N LEU A 10 -6.47 -5.03 2.31
CA LEU A 10 -6.43 -3.59 2.06
C LEU A 10 -5.20 -3.20 1.25
N ALA A 11 -4.02 -3.74 1.59
CA ALA A 11 -2.80 -3.48 0.85
C ALA A 11 -2.90 -3.98 -0.59
N MET A 12 -3.47 -5.16 -0.80
CA MET A 12 -3.69 -5.70 -2.14
C MET A 12 -4.67 -4.85 -2.94
N ASP A 13 -5.72 -4.35 -2.31
CA ASP A 13 -6.70 -3.48 -2.97
C ASP A 13 -6.08 -2.15 -3.39
N ILE A 14 -5.18 -1.61 -2.59
CA ILE A 14 -4.41 -0.41 -2.95
C ILE A 14 -3.56 -0.69 -4.20
N ALA A 15 -2.87 -1.83 -4.23
CA ALA A 15 -2.04 -2.21 -5.38
C ALA A 15 -2.87 -2.36 -6.65
N LYS A 16 -4.09 -2.88 -6.53
CA LYS A 16 -4.99 -3.11 -7.66
C LYS A 16 -5.82 -1.87 -8.04
N SER A 17 -5.65 -0.77 -7.31
CA SER A 17 -6.42 0.45 -7.51
C SER A 17 -7.93 0.28 -7.23
N VAL A 18 -8.30 -0.72 -6.43
CA VAL A 18 -9.68 -0.93 -5.99
C VAL A 18 -10.05 0.07 -4.91
N THR A 19 -9.11 0.34 -4.00
CA THR A 19 -9.28 1.29 -2.91
C THR A 19 -8.47 2.55 -3.18
N ASN A 20 -9.14 3.70 -3.08
CA ASN A 20 -8.48 4.99 -3.23
C ASN A 20 -7.90 5.43 -1.89
N PHE A 21 -6.59 5.27 -1.72
CA PHE A 21 -5.89 5.64 -0.50
C PHE A 21 -5.30 7.05 -0.67
N SER A 22 -5.88 8.01 0.03
CA SER A 22 -5.51 9.42 -0.10
C SER A 22 -5.38 10.09 1.27
N ALA A 23 -4.84 11.31 1.27
CA ALA A 23 -4.72 12.10 2.48
C ALA A 23 -6.07 12.36 3.16
N ALA A 24 -7.15 12.41 2.39
CA ALA A 24 -8.50 12.59 2.92
C ALA A 24 -9.00 11.34 3.61
N ASN A 25 -8.71 10.17 3.04
CA ASN A 25 -9.19 8.89 3.55
C ASN A 25 -8.36 8.38 4.75
N ILE A 26 -7.09 8.80 4.84
CA ILE A 26 -6.18 8.32 5.87
C ILE A 26 -6.62 8.73 7.28
N LYS A 27 -7.41 9.79 7.40
CA LYS A 27 -7.86 10.33 8.69
C LYS A 27 -8.72 9.36 9.48
N GLN A 28 -9.34 8.38 8.82
CA GLN A 28 -10.16 7.38 9.49
C GLN A 28 -9.35 6.35 10.28
N TYR A 29 -8.02 6.29 10.04
CA TYR A 29 -7.16 5.29 10.65
C TYR A 29 -6.41 5.86 11.85
N THR A 30 -6.23 5.03 12.89
CA THR A 30 -5.40 5.38 14.04
C THR A 30 -3.92 5.11 13.70
N ALA A 31 -3.01 5.58 14.58
CA ALA A 31 -1.58 5.31 14.42
C ALA A 31 -1.30 3.80 14.39
N THR A 32 -1.99 3.03 15.23
CA THR A 32 -1.86 1.57 15.25
C THR A 32 -2.31 0.96 13.93
N ASP A 33 -3.43 1.43 13.39
CA ASP A 33 -3.93 0.96 12.08
C ASP A 33 -2.91 1.24 10.99
N LEU A 34 -2.33 2.44 10.98
CA LEU A 34 -1.35 2.82 9.96
C LEU A 34 -0.08 1.98 10.05
N LYS A 35 0.38 1.64 11.26
CA LYS A 35 1.52 0.73 11.44
C LYS A 35 1.24 -0.64 10.80
N VAL A 36 0.05 -1.17 11.05
CA VAL A 36 -0.36 -2.47 10.49
C VAL A 36 -0.43 -2.39 8.98
N ILE A 37 -0.98 -1.31 8.44
CA ILE A 37 -1.07 -1.11 6.99
C ILE A 37 0.33 -1.05 6.36
N VAL A 38 1.26 -0.31 6.96
CA VAL A 38 2.64 -0.20 6.47
C VAL A 38 3.31 -1.57 6.41
N VAL A 39 3.17 -2.37 7.46
CA VAL A 39 3.75 -3.72 7.49
C VAL A 39 3.17 -4.59 6.37
N ASN A 40 1.86 -4.53 6.17
CA ASN A 40 1.21 -5.34 5.14
C ASN A 40 1.51 -4.85 3.73
N ILE A 41 1.67 -3.55 3.52
CA ILE A 41 2.14 -3.01 2.24
C ILE A 41 3.52 -3.57 1.92
N GLY A 42 4.42 -3.61 2.91
CA GLY A 42 5.75 -4.19 2.73
C GLY A 42 5.71 -5.67 2.34
N ILE A 43 4.81 -6.44 2.96
CA ILE A 43 4.62 -7.85 2.63
C ILE A 43 4.13 -8.01 1.19
N VAL A 44 3.13 -7.24 0.78
CA VAL A 44 2.57 -7.31 -0.57
C VAL A 44 3.60 -6.87 -1.60
N GLN A 45 4.38 -5.81 -1.33
CA GLN A 45 5.46 -5.39 -2.21
C GLN A 45 6.48 -6.50 -2.44
N ARG A 46 6.84 -7.20 -1.37
CA ARG A 46 7.80 -8.32 -1.45
C ARG A 46 7.24 -9.46 -2.30
N GLU A 47 5.97 -9.80 -2.11
CA GLU A 47 5.30 -10.82 -2.91
C GLU A 47 5.27 -10.43 -4.39
N ILE A 48 4.93 -9.18 -4.70
CA ILE A 48 4.89 -8.69 -6.08
C ILE A 48 6.27 -8.72 -6.72
N ARG A 49 7.31 -8.30 -5.99
CA ARG A 49 8.69 -8.35 -6.50
C ARG A 49 9.16 -9.77 -6.76
N GLY A 50 8.64 -10.73 -5.99
CA GLY A 50 8.97 -12.14 -6.17
C GLY A 50 8.26 -12.81 -7.34
N GLU A 51 7.27 -12.17 -7.94
CA GLU A 51 6.58 -12.72 -9.10
C GLU A 51 7.55 -12.83 -10.28
N GLN A 52 7.62 -14.03 -10.88
CA GLN A 52 8.43 -14.25 -12.06
C GLN A 52 7.59 -13.97 -13.30
N ILE A 53 7.95 -12.93 -14.02
CA ILE A 53 7.25 -12.52 -15.23
C ILE A 53 8.25 -12.56 -16.39
N PRO A 54 7.89 -13.20 -17.53
CA PRO A 54 8.77 -13.19 -18.70
C PRO A 54 9.09 -11.75 -19.12
N LEU A 55 10.36 -11.48 -19.41
CA LEU A 55 10.81 -10.13 -19.77
C LEU A 55 10.19 -9.63 -21.08
N ASP A 56 9.75 -10.54 -21.95
CA ASP A 56 9.09 -10.17 -23.19
C ASP A 56 7.60 -9.86 -23.03
N ASP A 57 7.03 -10.14 -21.85
CA ASP A 57 5.64 -9.76 -21.53
C ASP A 57 5.62 -8.35 -20.97
N THR A 58 5.67 -7.36 -21.86
CA THR A 58 5.75 -5.96 -21.49
C THR A 58 4.52 -5.47 -20.71
N MET A 59 3.34 -6.01 -21.02
CA MET A 59 2.13 -5.61 -20.31
C MET A 59 2.13 -6.10 -18.87
N ALA A 60 2.59 -7.33 -18.63
CA ALA A 60 2.69 -7.88 -17.29
C ALA A 60 3.74 -7.15 -16.46
N VAL A 61 4.88 -6.81 -17.05
CA VAL A 61 5.93 -6.03 -16.38
C VAL A 61 5.41 -4.65 -16.02
N LYS A 62 4.69 -4.01 -16.92
CA LYS A 62 4.10 -2.69 -16.68
C LYS A 62 3.07 -2.74 -15.55
N ALA A 63 2.21 -3.76 -15.53
CA ALA A 63 1.22 -3.94 -14.47
C ALA A 63 1.88 -4.15 -13.11
N LYS A 64 2.95 -4.95 -13.06
CA LYS A 64 3.73 -5.17 -11.84
C LYS A 64 4.30 -3.85 -11.31
N ASN A 65 4.92 -3.07 -12.18
CA ASN A 65 5.52 -1.79 -11.81
C ASN A 65 4.47 -0.80 -11.32
N GLN A 66 3.30 -0.78 -11.94
CA GLN A 66 2.19 0.08 -11.50
C GLN A 66 1.69 -0.28 -10.12
N LYS A 67 1.60 -1.58 -9.81
CA LYS A 67 1.21 -2.03 -8.47
C LYS A 67 2.21 -1.58 -7.42
N LEU A 68 3.50 -1.75 -7.70
CA LEU A 68 4.56 -1.31 -6.79
C LEU A 68 4.54 0.20 -6.60
N GLN A 69 4.30 0.94 -7.66
CA GLN A 69 4.23 2.40 -7.60
C GLN A 69 3.06 2.88 -6.74
N ARG A 70 1.89 2.25 -6.87
CA ARG A 70 0.72 2.58 -6.06
C ARG A 70 0.98 2.32 -4.57
N LEU A 71 1.66 1.21 -4.25
CA LEU A 71 2.01 0.89 -2.87
C LEU A 71 3.04 1.88 -2.32
N ASN A 72 4.04 2.27 -3.11
CA ASN A 72 5.00 3.28 -2.70
C ASN A 72 4.33 4.64 -2.46
N GLN A 73 3.37 5.00 -3.30
CA GLN A 73 2.61 6.23 -3.13
C GLN A 73 1.81 6.21 -1.82
N ALA A 74 1.18 5.08 -1.50
CA ALA A 74 0.47 4.91 -0.24
C ALA A 74 1.41 5.06 0.96
N LEU A 75 2.61 4.48 0.89
CA LEU A 75 3.61 4.62 1.94
C LEU A 75 4.03 6.08 2.12
N SER A 76 4.21 6.82 1.03
CA SER A 76 4.54 8.25 1.08
C SER A 76 3.43 9.06 1.74
N ILE A 77 2.18 8.77 1.43
CA ILE A 77 1.03 9.44 2.04
C ILE A 77 1.01 9.18 3.54
N ILE A 78 1.22 7.93 3.95
CA ILE A 78 1.25 7.55 5.37
C ILE A 78 2.40 8.26 6.09
N ALA A 79 3.60 8.25 5.49
CA ALA A 79 4.78 8.88 6.09
C ALA A 79 4.58 10.39 6.27
N THR A 80 4.02 11.07 5.28
CA THR A 80 3.74 12.49 5.36
C THR A 80 2.71 12.81 6.44
N TYR A 81 1.63 12.02 6.47
CA TYR A 81 0.58 12.19 7.48
C TYR A 81 1.12 11.96 8.89
N ALA A 82 1.90 10.88 9.08
CA ALA A 82 2.49 10.56 10.36
C ALA A 82 3.42 11.68 10.84
N LYS A 83 4.21 12.23 9.94
CA LYS A 83 5.12 13.33 10.25
C LYS A 83 4.35 14.58 10.66
N GLN A 84 3.28 14.93 9.94
CA GLN A 84 2.45 16.09 10.23
C GLN A 84 1.75 15.97 11.58
N HIS A 85 1.36 14.77 11.97
CA HIS A 85 0.64 14.51 13.20
C HIS A 85 1.52 13.95 14.31
N ARG A 86 2.84 13.95 14.09
CA ARG A 86 3.84 13.47 15.07
C ARG A 86 3.57 12.05 15.54
N MET A 87 3.08 11.21 14.64
CA MET A 87 2.87 9.80 14.93
C MET A 87 4.17 9.03 14.82
N ASN A 88 4.37 8.08 15.72
CA ASN A 88 5.51 7.18 15.70
C ASN A 88 5.14 5.92 14.90
N ILE A 89 5.41 5.94 13.61
CA ILE A 89 5.08 4.81 12.72
C ILE A 89 6.34 4.21 12.12
#